data_88602f65561a2f487ad14f4d7f3653e3
#
_entry.id   88602f65561a2f487ad14f4d7f3653e3
#
_cell.length_a   1.000
_cell.length_b   1.000
_cell.length_c   1.000
_cell.angle_alpha   90.00
_cell.angle_beta   90.00
_cell.angle_gamma   90.00
#
_symmetry.space_group_name_H-M   'P 1'
#
loop_
_entity.id
_entity.type
_entity.pdbx_description
1 polymer ?
#
loop_
_entity_poly.entity_id
_entity_poly.type
_entity_poly.pdbx_seq_one_letter_code
_entity_poly.pdbx_strand_id
1 'polypeptide(L)'
;MSSIRPWRTIERRPSRQIMLGDTPVGGDAPITVQTMTNTPTEDAVATLDQIRRCEDAGADIIRVSCPDKASTAAFHKIAKAARVPLVADIHFHYKRALEAADAGAACLRINPGNIGSSERVAEVVRAAKANGCAIRIGVNAGSLEKDLLEKYGEPCPEALVESALDHIKLLQDHDFHEFKVAVKASDVFLAVAAYQQLADAVDCPLHLGITEAGGLIGGTVKSSIGMGNLLWAGIGDTIRVSLSAEPEEEVRVGFEMLKALGLRTRGVRVVSCPSCARQGFDVIRTVEALEDRLQHIKTPLSLSVLGCVVNGPGEARETDIGLTGGGAGKHMVYLSGVTDHTVESADMLDHIVELVEAKAAALEAEADSADTLEAAE
;
A
#
# COMPACT_ATOMS: atom_id res chain seq x y z
N MET A 1 -0.36 -4.26 -24.12
CA MET A 1 -0.43 -2.83 -23.75
C MET A 1 -0.72 -2.02 -25.00
N SER A 2 -1.68 -1.09 -24.92
CA SER A 2 -2.03 -0.27 -26.08
C SER A 2 -0.91 0.70 -26.39
N SER A 3 -0.28 0.59 -27.57
CA SER A 3 0.72 1.51 -28.08
C SER A 3 0.21 2.94 -28.27
N ILE A 4 -1.07 3.17 -28.03
CA ILE A 4 -1.76 4.45 -28.23
C ILE A 4 -1.54 5.42 -27.05
N ARG A 5 -1.11 4.94 -25.87
CA ARG A 5 -0.94 5.76 -24.66
C ARG A 5 0.42 5.53 -23.97
N PRO A 6 1.54 5.73 -24.67
CA PRO A 6 2.88 5.45 -24.12
C PRO A 6 3.22 6.34 -22.91
N TRP A 7 2.58 7.50 -22.78
CA TRP A 7 2.71 8.41 -21.65
C TRP A 7 2.06 7.89 -20.34
N ARG A 8 1.36 6.76 -20.37
CA ARG A 8 0.82 6.08 -19.18
C ARG A 8 1.75 5.00 -18.61
N THR A 9 2.84 4.70 -19.29
CA THR A 9 3.77 3.66 -18.85
C THR A 9 4.74 4.23 -17.82
N ILE A 10 4.77 3.63 -16.63
CA ILE A 10 5.79 3.89 -15.63
C ILE A 10 6.78 2.72 -15.68
N GLU A 11 8.02 3.02 -16.02
CA GLU A 11 9.11 2.05 -15.99
C GLU A 11 9.62 1.95 -14.54
N ARG A 12 9.43 0.80 -13.91
CA ARG A 12 9.88 0.58 -12.54
C ARG A 12 11.39 0.40 -12.49
N ARG A 13 12.02 1.01 -11.49
CA ARG A 13 13.43 0.78 -11.16
C ARG A 13 13.68 -0.72 -10.97
N PRO A 14 14.67 -1.32 -11.63
CA PRO A 14 15.05 -2.71 -11.35
C PRO A 14 15.46 -2.86 -9.88
N SER A 15 14.87 -3.80 -9.18
CA SER A 15 15.24 -4.19 -7.83
C SER A 15 15.28 -5.70 -7.72
N ARG A 16 16.10 -6.25 -6.83
CA ARG A 16 16.04 -7.69 -6.57
C ARG A 16 14.76 -8.01 -5.82
N GLN A 17 14.24 -9.20 -6.04
CA GLN A 17 13.08 -9.69 -5.31
C GLN A 17 13.52 -10.35 -4.01
N ILE A 18 12.77 -10.08 -2.93
CA ILE A 18 12.87 -10.80 -1.65
C ILE A 18 11.49 -11.36 -1.29
N MET A 19 11.46 -12.31 -0.36
CA MET A 19 10.21 -12.90 0.11
C MET A 19 9.90 -12.46 1.55
N LEU A 20 8.63 -12.13 1.79
CA LEU A 20 8.06 -11.94 3.12
C LEU A 20 7.00 -13.03 3.33
N GLY A 21 7.39 -14.16 3.93
CA GLY A 21 6.57 -15.36 3.84
C GLY A 21 6.36 -15.72 2.38
N ASP A 22 5.11 -15.87 1.94
CA ASP A 22 4.75 -16.17 0.55
C ASP A 22 4.56 -14.92 -0.32
N THR A 23 4.75 -13.71 0.24
CA THR A 23 4.54 -12.46 -0.49
C THR A 23 5.85 -11.95 -1.09
N PRO A 24 6.00 -11.90 -2.42
CA PRO A 24 7.17 -11.34 -3.08
C PRO A 24 7.16 -9.81 -2.99
N VAL A 25 8.34 -9.21 -2.81
CA VAL A 25 8.56 -7.75 -2.76
C VAL A 25 9.78 -7.39 -3.60
N GLY A 26 9.66 -6.44 -4.49
CA GLY A 26 10.71 -6.08 -5.45
C GLY A 26 10.65 -6.89 -6.74
N GLY A 27 11.60 -6.66 -7.63
CA GLY A 27 11.56 -7.22 -8.97
C GLY A 27 10.30 -6.82 -9.73
N ASP A 28 9.71 -7.79 -10.41
CA ASP A 28 8.45 -7.59 -11.16
C ASP A 28 7.19 -7.79 -10.29
N ALA A 29 7.36 -8.10 -8.99
CA ALA A 29 6.23 -8.30 -8.09
C ALA A 29 5.36 -7.03 -7.97
N PRO A 30 4.05 -7.17 -7.77
CA PRO A 30 3.16 -6.02 -7.52
C PRO A 30 3.63 -5.20 -6.31
N ILE A 31 3.50 -3.87 -6.39
CA ILE A 31 3.83 -2.98 -5.27
C ILE A 31 2.88 -3.29 -4.10
N THR A 32 3.42 -3.72 -2.97
CA THR A 32 2.62 -4.12 -1.82
C THR A 32 2.21 -2.93 -0.96
N VAL A 33 0.98 -2.98 -0.43
CA VAL A 33 0.44 -2.00 0.54
C VAL A 33 0.58 -2.57 1.94
N GLN A 34 1.36 -1.92 2.77
CA GLN A 34 1.56 -2.25 4.17
C GLN A 34 0.84 -1.25 5.07
N THR A 35 0.25 -1.72 6.18
CA THR A 35 -0.19 -0.88 7.30
C THR A 35 0.43 -1.34 8.62
N MET A 36 -0.02 -0.79 9.73
CA MET A 36 0.47 -1.14 11.06
C MET A 36 -0.67 -1.07 12.08
N THR A 37 -0.75 -2.07 12.95
CA THR A 37 -1.69 -2.04 14.09
C THR A 37 -1.33 -0.95 15.09
N ASN A 38 -2.36 -0.39 15.74
CA ASN A 38 -2.22 0.58 16.83
C ASN A 38 -2.75 0.06 18.17
N THR A 39 -3.23 -1.19 18.22
CA THR A 39 -3.62 -1.88 19.45
C THR A 39 -2.40 -2.30 20.27
N PRO A 40 -2.50 -2.40 21.61
CA PRO A 40 -1.48 -3.04 22.43
C PRO A 40 -1.31 -4.51 21.99
N THR A 41 -0.10 -4.88 21.55
CA THR A 41 0.15 -6.22 20.99
C THR A 41 -0.05 -7.35 21.98
N GLU A 42 0.11 -7.10 23.27
CA GLU A 42 -0.18 -8.06 24.34
C GLU A 42 -1.66 -8.47 24.38
N ASP A 43 -2.57 -7.60 23.94
CA ASP A 43 -3.96 -7.96 23.64
C ASP A 43 -4.07 -8.58 22.25
N ALA A 44 -3.79 -9.88 22.19
CA ALA A 44 -3.83 -10.63 20.94
C ALA A 44 -5.22 -10.65 20.29
N VAL A 45 -6.31 -10.53 21.07
CA VAL A 45 -7.67 -10.56 20.53
C VAL A 45 -7.98 -9.25 19.80
N ALA A 46 -7.76 -8.11 20.45
CA ALA A 46 -7.96 -6.80 19.83
C ALA A 46 -7.04 -6.60 18.62
N THR A 47 -5.78 -7.05 18.71
CA THR A 47 -4.82 -6.94 17.62
C THR A 47 -5.23 -7.81 16.42
N LEU A 48 -5.70 -9.04 16.63
CA LEU A 48 -6.21 -9.90 15.56
C LEU A 48 -7.46 -9.33 14.91
N ASP A 49 -8.37 -8.76 15.68
CA ASP A 49 -9.55 -8.10 15.12
C ASP A 49 -9.16 -6.94 14.21
N GLN A 50 -8.24 -6.09 14.64
CA GLN A 50 -7.72 -5.00 13.80
C GLN A 50 -6.98 -5.52 12.56
N ILE A 51 -6.17 -6.58 12.68
CA ILE A 51 -5.51 -7.22 11.54
C ILE A 51 -6.55 -7.68 10.51
N ARG A 52 -7.64 -8.33 10.94
CA ARG A 52 -8.71 -8.78 10.03
C ARG A 52 -9.34 -7.63 9.26
N ARG A 53 -9.64 -6.51 9.95
CA ARG A 53 -10.15 -5.31 9.27
C ARG A 53 -9.17 -4.78 8.22
N CYS A 54 -7.88 -4.75 8.53
CA CYS A 54 -6.85 -4.34 7.58
C CYS A 54 -6.72 -5.33 6.41
N GLU A 55 -6.80 -6.64 6.66
CA GLU A 55 -6.80 -7.69 5.63
C GLU A 55 -8.02 -7.54 4.70
N ASP A 56 -9.20 -7.29 5.26
CA ASP A 56 -10.43 -7.10 4.50
C ASP A 56 -10.36 -5.81 3.64
N ALA A 57 -9.73 -4.74 4.16
CA ALA A 57 -9.40 -3.54 3.40
C ALA A 57 -8.37 -3.79 2.29
N GLY A 58 -7.62 -4.91 2.35
CA GLY A 58 -6.69 -5.34 1.32
C GLY A 58 -5.21 -5.18 1.65
N ALA A 59 -4.84 -4.98 2.91
CA ALA A 59 -3.44 -4.95 3.29
C ALA A 59 -2.72 -6.23 2.84
N ASP A 60 -1.59 -6.08 2.15
CA ASP A 60 -0.76 -7.22 1.73
C ASP A 60 0.21 -7.65 2.83
N ILE A 61 0.60 -6.71 3.69
CA ILE A 61 1.56 -6.89 4.77
C ILE A 61 1.10 -6.06 5.95
N ILE A 62 1.19 -6.60 7.17
CA ILE A 62 0.83 -5.84 8.38
C ILE A 62 2.01 -5.82 9.35
N ARG A 63 2.34 -4.64 9.89
CA ARG A 63 3.36 -4.47 10.90
C ARG A 63 2.73 -4.42 12.29
N VAL A 64 3.34 -5.15 13.22
CA VAL A 64 2.91 -5.26 14.62
C VAL A 64 4.07 -4.88 15.53
N SER A 65 3.84 -4.02 16.51
CA SER A 65 4.88 -3.57 17.45
C SER A 65 5.23 -4.67 18.47
N CYS A 66 6.52 -4.92 18.68
CA CYS A 66 7.02 -5.90 19.65
C CYS A 66 8.02 -5.24 20.63
N PRO A 67 7.56 -4.33 21.51
CA PRO A 67 8.43 -3.58 22.39
C PRO A 67 9.01 -4.43 23.54
N ASP A 68 8.32 -5.46 23.99
CA ASP A 68 8.64 -6.25 25.17
C ASP A 68 8.32 -7.75 25.00
N LYS A 69 8.56 -8.52 26.06
CA LYS A 69 8.38 -9.97 26.07
C LYS A 69 6.91 -10.39 26.02
N ALA A 70 6.00 -9.61 26.59
CA ALA A 70 4.57 -9.93 26.55
C ALA A 70 4.06 -9.80 25.13
N SER A 71 4.45 -8.73 24.43
CA SER A 71 4.14 -8.50 23.04
C SER A 71 4.69 -9.59 22.10
N THR A 72 5.94 -10.05 22.28
CA THR A 72 6.49 -11.15 21.45
C THR A 72 5.82 -12.49 21.75
N ALA A 73 5.39 -12.74 22.98
CA ALA A 73 4.63 -13.93 23.34
C ALA A 73 3.22 -13.93 22.71
N ALA A 74 2.55 -12.76 22.65
CA ALA A 74 1.29 -12.59 21.98
C ALA A 74 1.44 -12.70 20.45
N PHE A 75 2.52 -12.15 19.90
CA PHE A 75 2.84 -12.17 18.48
C PHE A 75 2.82 -13.58 17.88
N HIS A 76 3.28 -14.60 18.60
CA HIS A 76 3.22 -15.99 18.15
C HIS A 76 1.79 -16.46 17.84
N LYS A 77 0.81 -16.09 18.68
CA LYS A 77 -0.60 -16.42 18.44
C LYS A 77 -1.16 -15.62 17.26
N ILE A 78 -0.77 -14.36 17.18
CA ILE A 78 -1.20 -13.43 16.13
C ILE A 78 -0.68 -13.90 14.77
N ALA A 79 0.61 -14.23 14.66
CA ALA A 79 1.22 -14.67 13.42
C ALA A 79 0.60 -15.96 12.85
N LYS A 80 0.17 -16.89 13.73
CA LYS A 80 -0.50 -18.12 13.30
C LYS A 80 -1.92 -17.90 12.77
N ALA A 81 -2.58 -16.82 13.15
CA ALA A 81 -3.98 -16.55 12.81
C ALA A 81 -4.16 -15.50 11.72
N ALA A 82 -3.12 -14.73 11.43
CA ALA A 82 -3.11 -13.75 10.33
C ALA A 82 -3.07 -14.47 8.96
N ARG A 83 -3.76 -13.89 8.00
CA ARG A 83 -3.82 -14.37 6.60
C ARG A 83 -2.73 -13.77 5.72
N VAL A 84 -2.12 -12.66 6.17
CA VAL A 84 -1.03 -11.96 5.47
C VAL A 84 0.26 -12.00 6.30
N PRO A 85 1.44 -11.86 5.67
CA PRO A 85 2.70 -11.85 6.38
C PRO A 85 2.79 -10.68 7.36
N LEU A 86 3.33 -10.96 8.55
CA LEU A 86 3.52 -9.98 9.59
C LEU A 86 4.96 -9.51 9.71
N VAL A 87 5.11 -8.19 9.88
CA VAL A 87 6.39 -7.54 10.20
C VAL A 87 6.44 -7.25 11.70
N ALA A 88 7.38 -7.84 12.42
CA ALA A 88 7.63 -7.49 13.81
C ALA A 88 8.48 -6.22 13.91
N ASP A 89 7.97 -5.20 14.58
CA ASP A 89 8.64 -3.92 14.77
C ASP A 89 9.43 -3.89 16.04
N ILE A 90 10.76 -3.95 15.91
CA ILE A 90 11.72 -4.04 17.02
C ILE A 90 12.57 -2.78 17.03
N HIS A 91 12.62 -2.06 18.17
CA HIS A 91 13.36 -0.82 18.26
C HIS A 91 14.75 -0.99 18.88
N PHE A 92 14.87 -1.59 20.07
CA PHE A 92 16.12 -1.55 20.86
C PHE A 92 16.61 -2.92 21.34
N HIS A 93 15.73 -3.89 21.51
CA HIS A 93 16.06 -5.14 22.17
C HIS A 93 16.22 -6.29 21.18
N TYR A 94 17.46 -6.61 20.81
CA TYR A 94 17.76 -7.69 19.87
C TYR A 94 17.09 -9.03 20.22
N LYS A 95 16.94 -9.35 21.53
CA LYS A 95 16.25 -10.57 21.97
C LYS A 95 14.78 -10.62 21.50
N ARG A 96 14.13 -9.45 21.39
CA ARG A 96 12.76 -9.40 20.82
C ARG A 96 12.76 -9.76 19.35
N ALA A 97 13.82 -9.41 18.62
CA ALA A 97 13.98 -9.82 17.23
C ALA A 97 14.12 -11.35 17.10
N LEU A 98 14.93 -11.98 17.97
CA LEU A 98 15.07 -13.45 17.99
C LEU A 98 13.73 -14.13 18.28
N GLU A 99 13.04 -13.71 19.34
CA GLU A 99 11.73 -14.24 19.74
C GLU A 99 10.66 -14.03 18.65
N ALA A 100 10.66 -12.89 17.96
CA ALA A 100 9.71 -12.62 16.89
C ALA A 100 9.98 -13.47 15.65
N ALA A 101 11.24 -13.68 15.28
CA ALA A 101 11.61 -14.58 14.20
C ALA A 101 11.14 -16.02 14.50
N ASP A 102 11.42 -16.53 15.70
CA ASP A 102 10.98 -17.85 16.15
C ASP A 102 9.45 -17.96 16.27
N ALA A 103 8.76 -16.83 16.49
CA ALA A 103 7.31 -16.75 16.56
C ALA A 103 6.61 -16.69 15.18
N GLY A 104 7.36 -16.65 14.08
CA GLY A 104 6.81 -16.69 12.73
C GLY A 104 6.69 -15.30 12.06
N ALA A 105 7.48 -14.32 12.47
CA ALA A 105 7.58 -13.07 11.74
C ALA A 105 8.12 -13.30 10.32
N ALA A 106 7.42 -12.80 9.30
CA ALA A 106 7.90 -12.83 7.93
C ALA A 106 8.99 -11.79 7.67
N CYS A 107 9.04 -10.74 8.49
CA CYS A 107 10.06 -9.70 8.40
C CYS A 107 10.29 -9.05 9.77
N LEU A 108 11.55 -8.74 10.08
CA LEU A 108 11.92 -7.95 11.25
C LEU A 108 12.18 -6.50 10.82
N ARG A 109 11.46 -5.55 11.39
CA ARG A 109 11.84 -4.14 11.24
C ARG A 109 12.81 -3.77 12.35
N ILE A 110 14.03 -3.48 11.96
CA ILE A 110 15.10 -3.07 12.86
C ILE A 110 15.92 -1.93 12.25
N ASN A 111 16.71 -1.28 13.09
CA ASN A 111 17.86 -0.49 12.71
C ASN A 111 19.08 -1.23 13.21
N PRO A 112 19.89 -1.88 12.36
CA PRO A 112 21.04 -2.69 12.80
C PRO A 112 21.97 -1.91 13.73
N GLY A 113 22.23 -0.63 13.48
CA GLY A 113 23.02 0.23 14.36
C GLY A 113 22.45 0.43 15.77
N ASN A 114 21.10 0.35 15.93
CA ASN A 114 20.44 0.50 17.23
C ASN A 114 20.36 -0.82 18.02
N ILE A 115 20.61 -1.94 17.36
CA ILE A 115 20.60 -3.27 17.98
C ILE A 115 21.79 -3.47 18.91
N GLY A 116 22.88 -2.75 18.66
CA GLY A 116 24.10 -2.75 19.48
C GLY A 116 25.31 -3.34 18.76
N SER A 117 26.06 -4.23 19.42
CA SER A 117 27.32 -4.75 18.86
C SER A 117 27.11 -5.64 17.63
N SER A 118 28.17 -5.81 16.83
CA SER A 118 28.19 -6.68 15.64
C SER A 118 27.78 -8.12 15.98
N GLU A 119 28.13 -8.63 17.16
CA GLU A 119 27.73 -9.97 17.60
C GLU A 119 26.21 -10.09 17.76
N ARG A 120 25.53 -9.04 18.27
CA ARG A 120 24.06 -9.02 18.40
C ARG A 120 23.37 -8.95 17.03
N VAL A 121 23.94 -8.18 16.11
CA VAL A 121 23.47 -8.16 14.73
C VAL A 121 23.61 -9.55 14.10
N ALA A 122 24.75 -10.22 14.31
CA ALA A 122 24.98 -11.58 13.86
C ALA A 122 23.98 -12.59 14.43
N GLU A 123 23.56 -12.45 15.71
CA GLU A 123 22.52 -13.28 16.30
C GLU A 123 21.17 -13.07 15.62
N VAL A 124 20.77 -11.81 15.38
CA VAL A 124 19.53 -11.48 14.68
C VAL A 124 19.54 -12.02 13.25
N VAL A 125 20.64 -11.85 12.53
CA VAL A 125 20.79 -12.37 11.16
C VAL A 125 20.70 -13.91 11.15
N ARG A 126 21.32 -14.59 12.10
CA ARG A 126 21.21 -16.06 12.20
C ARG A 126 19.76 -16.51 12.45
N ALA A 127 19.05 -15.84 13.36
CA ALA A 127 17.65 -16.13 13.62
C ALA A 127 16.78 -15.85 12.38
N ALA A 128 17.01 -14.76 11.68
CA ALA A 128 16.32 -14.43 10.45
C ALA A 128 16.54 -15.49 9.36
N LYS A 129 17.81 -15.89 9.12
CA LYS A 129 18.15 -16.97 8.16
C LYS A 129 17.49 -18.30 8.54
N ALA A 130 17.53 -18.68 9.81
CA ALA A 130 16.98 -19.95 10.28
C ALA A 130 15.45 -20.05 10.11
N ASN A 131 14.76 -18.92 10.17
CA ASN A 131 13.31 -18.83 10.07
C ASN A 131 12.79 -18.32 8.70
N GLY A 132 13.66 -18.13 7.69
CA GLY A 132 13.27 -17.56 6.40
C GLY A 132 12.69 -16.15 6.51
N CYS A 133 13.13 -15.37 7.50
CA CYS A 133 12.60 -14.05 7.82
C CYS A 133 13.42 -12.96 7.15
N ALA A 134 12.78 -12.07 6.41
CA ALA A 134 13.45 -10.90 5.83
C ALA A 134 13.74 -9.83 6.91
N ILE A 135 14.59 -8.86 6.58
CA ILE A 135 14.87 -7.70 7.44
C ILE A 135 14.48 -6.41 6.72
N ARG A 136 13.81 -5.49 7.42
CA ARG A 136 13.61 -4.14 6.94
C ARG A 136 14.46 -3.16 7.74
N ILE A 137 15.44 -2.55 7.08
CA ILE A 137 16.18 -1.40 7.58
C ILE A 137 15.27 -0.17 7.55
N GLY A 138 15.17 0.57 8.66
CA GLY A 138 14.27 1.73 8.76
C GLY A 138 14.98 2.96 9.28
N VAL A 139 15.58 3.75 8.41
CA VAL A 139 16.16 5.06 8.75
C VAL A 139 15.05 6.12 8.79
N ASN A 140 15.08 6.96 9.82
CA ASN A 140 14.15 8.09 9.95
C ASN A 140 14.96 9.37 10.30
N ALA A 141 14.62 10.47 9.68
CA ALA A 141 15.25 11.76 9.92
C ALA A 141 15.20 12.18 11.42
N GLY A 142 14.09 11.89 12.10
CA GLY A 142 13.90 12.22 13.52
C GLY A 142 14.70 11.35 14.51
N SER A 143 15.36 10.30 14.04
CA SER A 143 16.17 9.40 14.86
C SER A 143 17.49 9.01 14.19
N LEU A 144 18.04 9.94 13.42
CA LEU A 144 19.35 9.79 12.77
C LEU A 144 20.46 9.68 13.84
N GLU A 145 21.51 8.94 13.52
CA GLU A 145 22.66 8.69 14.39
C GLU A 145 23.39 10.00 14.73
N LYS A 146 23.92 10.08 15.96
CA LYS A 146 24.53 11.31 16.48
C LYS A 146 25.78 11.73 15.71
N ASP A 147 26.59 10.78 15.30
CA ASP A 147 27.80 11.00 14.50
C ASP A 147 27.48 11.56 13.13
N LEU A 148 26.39 11.10 12.50
CA LEU A 148 25.91 11.67 11.25
C LEU A 148 25.32 13.08 11.45
N LEU A 149 24.61 13.32 12.55
CA LEU A 149 24.14 14.66 12.91
C LEU A 149 25.32 15.62 13.18
N GLU A 150 26.39 15.16 13.83
CA GLU A 150 27.62 15.94 14.02
C GLU A 150 28.34 16.23 12.70
N LYS A 151 28.38 15.25 11.79
CA LYS A 151 29.00 15.39 10.47
C LYS A 151 28.26 16.34 9.54
N TYR A 152 26.95 16.27 9.48
CA TYR A 152 26.12 16.99 8.52
C TYR A 152 25.43 18.23 9.10
N GLY A 153 25.37 18.37 10.41
CA GLY A 153 24.74 19.49 11.12
C GLY A 153 23.23 19.36 11.29
N GLU A 154 22.55 18.76 10.32
CA GLU A 154 21.10 18.53 10.32
C GLU A 154 20.74 17.27 9.50
N PRO A 155 19.54 16.71 9.66
CA PRO A 155 19.06 15.66 8.76
C PRO A 155 18.96 16.19 7.32
N CYS A 156 19.74 15.60 6.41
CA CYS A 156 19.75 15.89 4.98
C CYS A 156 19.68 14.60 4.17
N PRO A 157 19.41 14.63 2.85
CA PRO A 157 19.33 13.44 2.04
C PRO A 157 20.58 12.57 2.13
N GLU A 158 21.76 13.18 2.07
CA GLU A 158 23.05 12.52 2.12
C GLU A 158 23.25 11.78 3.45
N ALA A 159 22.87 12.38 4.58
CA ALA A 159 22.95 11.77 5.89
C ALA A 159 22.04 10.54 6.03
N LEU A 160 20.82 10.63 5.50
CA LEU A 160 19.87 9.51 5.50
C LEU A 160 20.34 8.35 4.62
N VAL A 161 20.93 8.66 3.47
CA VAL A 161 21.48 7.67 2.54
C VAL A 161 22.72 7.00 3.16
N GLU A 162 23.64 7.76 3.75
CA GLU A 162 24.84 7.22 4.42
C GLU A 162 24.43 6.26 5.55
N SER A 163 23.51 6.67 6.43
CA SER A 163 22.95 5.79 7.45
C SER A 163 22.38 4.49 6.86
N ALA A 164 21.62 4.58 5.78
CA ALA A 164 21.06 3.41 5.12
C ALA A 164 22.12 2.48 4.56
N LEU A 165 23.16 3.03 3.92
CA LEU A 165 24.26 2.26 3.35
C LEU A 165 25.11 1.58 4.42
N ASP A 166 25.37 2.24 5.54
CA ASP A 166 26.06 1.65 6.67
C ASP A 166 25.29 0.47 7.28
N HIS A 167 23.98 0.61 7.42
CA HIS A 167 23.13 -0.49 7.87
C HIS A 167 23.03 -1.64 6.88
N ILE A 168 22.99 -1.34 5.58
CA ILE A 168 23.07 -2.36 4.52
C ILE A 168 24.37 -3.13 4.62
N LYS A 169 25.50 -2.41 4.75
CA LYS A 169 26.81 -3.02 4.88
C LYS A 169 26.89 -3.96 6.09
N LEU A 170 26.34 -3.58 7.24
CA LEU A 170 26.29 -4.45 8.42
C LEU A 170 25.58 -5.78 8.15
N LEU A 171 24.50 -5.80 7.37
CA LEU A 171 23.82 -7.04 7.00
C LEU A 171 24.63 -7.85 5.97
N GLN A 172 25.22 -7.17 4.98
CA GLN A 172 26.05 -7.80 3.95
C GLN A 172 27.33 -8.40 4.51
N ASP A 173 27.97 -7.78 5.49
CA ASP A 173 29.16 -8.32 6.20
C ASP A 173 28.83 -9.66 6.91
N HIS A 174 27.55 -9.96 7.17
CA HIS A 174 27.04 -11.24 7.65
C HIS A 174 26.43 -12.12 6.54
N ASP A 175 26.71 -11.82 5.25
CA ASP A 175 26.17 -12.55 4.10
C ASP A 175 24.62 -12.64 4.16
N PHE A 176 23.95 -11.52 4.47
CA PHE A 176 22.49 -11.44 4.50
C PHE A 176 21.99 -10.46 3.45
N HIS A 177 21.15 -10.95 2.54
CA HIS A 177 20.68 -10.20 1.38
C HIS A 177 19.14 -10.10 1.31
N GLU A 178 18.41 -10.83 2.16
CA GLU A 178 16.94 -10.80 2.24
C GLU A 178 16.46 -9.57 3.03
N PHE A 179 16.72 -8.38 2.49
CA PHE A 179 16.34 -7.13 3.15
C PHE A 179 15.76 -6.09 2.19
N LYS A 180 14.93 -5.23 2.74
CA LYS A 180 14.40 -4.00 2.13
C LYS A 180 14.73 -2.79 2.98
N VAL A 181 14.75 -1.59 2.36
CA VAL A 181 15.19 -0.36 3.03
C VAL A 181 14.12 0.71 2.97
N ALA A 182 14.04 1.51 4.02
CA ALA A 182 13.23 2.72 4.09
C ALA A 182 14.05 3.87 4.63
N VAL A 183 14.01 5.02 3.97
CA VAL A 183 14.55 6.30 4.44
C VAL A 183 13.39 7.29 4.51
N LYS A 184 12.98 7.66 5.72
CA LYS A 184 11.74 8.41 5.93
C LYS A 184 12.00 9.75 6.61
N ALA A 185 11.23 10.75 6.19
CA ALA A 185 11.15 12.05 6.84
C ALA A 185 9.70 12.51 6.86
N SER A 186 9.38 13.44 7.73
CA SER A 186 8.08 14.16 7.73
C SER A 186 8.05 15.29 6.69
N ASP A 187 9.22 15.80 6.30
CA ASP A 187 9.38 16.71 5.18
C ASP A 187 9.39 15.94 3.86
N VAL A 188 8.52 16.35 2.93
CA VAL A 188 8.33 15.67 1.66
C VAL A 188 9.55 15.81 0.75
N PHE A 189 10.18 17.00 0.71
CA PHE A 189 11.34 17.24 -0.14
C PHE A 189 12.53 16.42 0.32
N LEU A 190 12.78 16.42 1.63
CA LEU A 190 13.84 15.59 2.24
C LEU A 190 13.63 14.10 1.94
N ALA A 191 12.40 13.60 2.15
CA ALA A 191 12.09 12.19 1.90
C ALA A 191 12.29 11.82 0.43
N VAL A 192 11.74 12.61 -0.49
CA VAL A 192 11.86 12.35 -1.94
C VAL A 192 13.31 12.36 -2.39
N ALA A 193 14.10 13.39 -2.00
CA ALA A 193 15.50 13.48 -2.37
C ALA A 193 16.34 12.32 -1.80
N ALA A 194 16.09 11.91 -0.55
CA ALA A 194 16.78 10.77 0.06
C ALA A 194 16.45 9.45 -0.65
N TYR A 195 15.18 9.21 -1.00
CA TYR A 195 14.80 8.00 -1.74
C TYR A 195 15.37 7.99 -3.16
N GLN A 196 15.42 9.12 -3.86
CA GLN A 196 16.02 9.22 -5.19
C GLN A 196 17.52 8.86 -5.15
N GLN A 197 18.27 9.49 -4.24
CA GLN A 197 19.71 9.17 -4.05
C GLN A 197 19.93 7.70 -3.65
N LEU A 198 19.09 7.17 -2.75
CA LEU A 198 19.19 5.76 -2.34
C LEU A 198 18.84 4.81 -3.49
N ALA A 199 17.86 5.15 -4.31
CA ALA A 199 17.46 4.35 -5.47
C ALA A 199 18.59 4.19 -6.50
N ASP A 200 19.42 5.21 -6.66
CA ASP A 200 20.59 5.17 -7.54
C ASP A 200 21.76 4.35 -6.94
N ALA A 201 21.81 4.24 -5.60
CA ALA A 201 22.93 3.62 -4.89
C ALA A 201 22.74 2.11 -4.61
N VAL A 202 21.51 1.59 -4.63
CA VAL A 202 21.21 0.21 -4.21
C VAL A 202 20.27 -0.51 -5.16
N ASP A 203 20.33 -1.84 -5.16
CA ASP A 203 19.44 -2.73 -5.92
C ASP A 203 18.35 -3.40 -5.05
N CYS A 204 18.39 -3.21 -3.74
CA CYS A 204 17.40 -3.81 -2.84
C CYS A 204 16.03 -3.12 -2.95
N PRO A 205 14.94 -3.81 -2.57
CA PRO A 205 13.61 -3.21 -2.56
C PRO A 205 13.50 -2.03 -1.61
N LEU A 206 12.77 -1.01 -2.03
CA LEU A 206 12.54 0.22 -1.27
C LEU A 206 11.11 0.26 -0.72
N HIS A 207 11.01 0.48 0.60
CA HIS A 207 9.76 0.64 1.31
C HIS A 207 9.46 2.13 1.51
N LEU A 208 8.56 2.67 0.70
CA LEU A 208 8.22 4.09 0.71
C LEU A 208 7.28 4.46 1.86
N GLY A 209 7.38 5.69 2.29
CA GLY A 209 6.43 6.30 3.22
C GLY A 209 6.91 7.67 3.68
N ILE A 210 5.96 8.58 3.89
CA ILE A 210 6.18 9.84 4.60
C ILE A 210 5.81 9.59 6.06
N THR A 211 6.75 9.79 6.98
CA THR A 211 6.48 9.58 8.40
C THR A 211 5.74 10.79 8.99
N GLU A 212 4.89 10.55 10.01
CA GLU A 212 4.20 11.61 10.75
C GLU A 212 3.46 12.57 9.81
N ALA A 213 2.75 12.00 8.82
CA ALA A 213 2.13 12.80 7.77
C ALA A 213 0.95 13.65 8.26
N GLY A 214 0.29 13.24 9.36
CA GLY A 214 -0.82 13.96 9.98
C GLY A 214 -2.16 13.22 9.87
N GLY A 215 -3.26 13.96 10.07
CA GLY A 215 -4.63 13.41 10.00
C GLY A 215 -5.04 13.01 8.58
N LEU A 216 -6.23 12.43 8.44
CA LEU A 216 -6.70 11.80 7.20
C LEU A 216 -6.50 12.67 5.95
N ILE A 217 -7.00 13.88 5.91
CA ILE A 217 -6.88 14.75 4.72
C ILE A 217 -5.44 15.21 4.50
N GLY A 218 -4.85 15.88 5.50
CA GLY A 218 -3.49 16.44 5.37
C GLY A 218 -2.43 15.37 5.15
N GLY A 219 -2.55 14.25 5.85
CA GLY A 219 -1.65 13.11 5.72
C GLY A 219 -1.78 12.41 4.38
N THR A 220 -3.00 12.27 3.84
CA THR A 220 -3.24 11.74 2.50
C THR A 220 -2.59 12.63 1.44
N VAL A 221 -2.80 13.95 1.50
CA VAL A 221 -2.19 14.90 0.54
C VAL A 221 -0.67 14.83 0.59
N LYS A 222 -0.07 14.90 1.81
CA LYS A 222 1.37 14.83 1.99
C LYS A 222 1.97 13.52 1.50
N SER A 223 1.35 12.39 1.84
CA SER A 223 1.77 11.06 1.39
C SER A 223 1.65 10.89 -0.12
N SER A 224 0.56 11.39 -0.71
CA SER A 224 0.33 11.32 -2.17
C SER A 224 1.33 12.17 -2.94
N ILE A 225 1.71 13.34 -2.44
CA ILE A 225 2.74 14.16 -3.08
C ILE A 225 4.10 13.46 -3.02
N GLY A 226 4.53 13.00 -1.85
CA GLY A 226 5.85 12.39 -1.66
C GLY A 226 5.97 11.03 -2.33
N MET A 227 5.11 10.08 -1.97
CA MET A 227 5.16 8.74 -2.55
C MET A 227 4.71 8.74 -4.01
N GLY A 228 3.73 9.57 -4.39
CA GLY A 228 3.29 9.69 -5.77
C GLY A 228 4.40 10.17 -6.71
N ASN A 229 5.23 11.13 -6.27
CA ASN A 229 6.41 11.56 -7.03
C ASN A 229 7.40 10.41 -7.27
N LEU A 230 7.70 9.65 -6.21
CA LEU A 230 8.62 8.51 -6.29
C LEU A 230 8.07 7.38 -7.16
N LEU A 231 6.81 7.02 -6.97
CA LEU A 231 6.12 5.98 -7.75
C LEU A 231 6.03 6.36 -9.24
N TRP A 232 5.77 7.63 -9.55
CA TRP A 232 5.79 8.12 -10.93
C TRP A 232 7.17 7.99 -11.58
N ALA A 233 8.24 8.21 -10.79
CA ALA A 233 9.62 7.99 -11.21
C ALA A 233 10.04 6.50 -11.25
N GLY A 234 9.13 5.56 -11.00
CA GLY A 234 9.39 4.13 -10.97
C GLY A 234 10.06 3.63 -9.68
N ILE A 235 10.17 4.46 -8.65
CA ILE A 235 10.83 4.13 -7.39
C ILE A 235 9.80 3.63 -6.38
N GLY A 236 10.03 2.44 -5.81
CA GLY A 236 9.23 1.86 -4.72
C GLY A 236 8.67 0.49 -5.03
N ASP A 237 8.84 -0.41 -4.07
CA ASP A 237 8.44 -1.82 -4.16
C ASP A 237 7.36 -2.19 -3.13
N THR A 238 7.26 -1.40 -2.09
CA THR A 238 6.24 -1.51 -1.05
C THR A 238 5.97 -0.14 -0.43
N ILE A 239 4.74 0.15 -0.07
CA ILE A 239 4.34 1.45 0.47
C ILE A 239 3.65 1.33 1.82
N ARG A 240 3.80 2.35 2.67
CA ARG A 240 2.98 2.53 3.86
C ARG A 240 2.59 3.99 4.01
N VAL A 241 1.30 4.27 3.93
CA VAL A 241 0.71 5.56 4.31
C VAL A 241 0.69 5.67 5.83
N SER A 242 1.10 6.79 6.40
CA SER A 242 1.10 7.01 7.87
C SER A 242 0.10 8.10 8.21
N LEU A 243 -1.00 7.70 8.83
CA LEU A 243 -2.09 8.61 9.19
C LEU A 243 -2.40 8.55 10.68
N SER A 244 -2.82 9.68 11.25
CA SER A 244 -3.51 9.72 12.54
C SER A 244 -4.99 9.40 12.30
N ALA A 245 -5.26 8.15 11.88
CA ALA A 245 -6.57 7.58 11.57
C ALA A 245 -6.54 6.06 11.78
N GLU A 246 -7.66 5.38 11.55
CA GLU A 246 -7.71 3.92 11.62
C GLU A 246 -6.80 3.29 10.56
N PRO A 247 -6.11 2.17 10.85
CA PRO A 247 -5.15 1.56 9.93
C PRO A 247 -5.73 1.13 8.58
N GLU A 248 -7.02 0.81 8.52
CA GLU A 248 -7.75 0.50 7.30
C GLU A 248 -7.75 1.67 6.30
N GLU A 249 -7.79 2.91 6.81
CA GLU A 249 -7.73 4.10 5.96
C GLU A 249 -6.36 4.26 5.30
N GLU A 250 -5.27 3.87 5.98
CA GLU A 250 -3.94 3.84 5.39
C GLU A 250 -3.89 2.90 4.17
N VAL A 251 -4.56 1.75 4.28
CA VAL A 251 -4.64 0.75 3.20
C VAL A 251 -5.44 1.31 2.02
N ARG A 252 -6.61 1.90 2.28
CA ARG A 252 -7.45 2.51 1.24
C ARG A 252 -6.71 3.59 0.49
N VAL A 253 -6.09 4.54 1.21
CA VAL A 253 -5.30 5.62 0.59
C VAL A 253 -4.12 5.06 -0.22
N GLY A 254 -3.45 4.03 0.28
CA GLY A 254 -2.36 3.35 -0.45
C GLY A 254 -2.83 2.78 -1.79
N PHE A 255 -3.97 2.10 -1.81
CA PHE A 255 -4.55 1.58 -3.05
C PHE A 255 -5.03 2.69 -3.99
N GLU A 256 -5.62 3.78 -3.47
CA GLU A 256 -6.05 4.90 -4.31
C GLU A 256 -4.85 5.55 -5.03
N MET A 257 -3.70 5.71 -4.36
CA MET A 257 -2.48 6.18 -5.01
C MET A 257 -2.01 5.23 -6.13
N LEU A 258 -1.97 3.92 -5.86
CA LEU A 258 -1.54 2.94 -6.87
C LEU A 258 -2.51 2.86 -8.05
N LYS A 259 -3.82 2.92 -7.79
CA LYS A 259 -4.86 2.97 -8.83
C LYS A 259 -4.75 4.22 -9.70
N ALA A 260 -4.55 5.40 -9.07
CA ALA A 260 -4.40 6.66 -9.80
C ALA A 260 -3.22 6.64 -10.78
N LEU A 261 -2.13 5.94 -10.43
CA LEU A 261 -0.95 5.78 -11.26
C LEU A 261 -1.00 4.57 -12.21
N GLY A 262 -2.05 3.75 -12.13
CA GLY A 262 -2.16 2.51 -12.92
C GLY A 262 -1.12 1.44 -12.59
N LEU A 263 -0.49 1.54 -11.41
CA LEU A 263 0.54 0.60 -10.94
C LEU A 263 -0.06 -0.67 -10.33
N ARG A 264 -1.23 -0.56 -9.75
CA ARG A 264 -1.99 -1.67 -9.19
C ARG A 264 -3.46 -1.32 -9.16
N THR A 265 -4.32 -2.30 -9.41
CA THR A 265 -5.76 -2.13 -9.41
C THR A 265 -6.40 -3.03 -8.37
N ARG A 266 -7.41 -2.52 -7.66
CA ARG A 266 -8.23 -3.28 -6.73
C ARG A 266 -9.57 -2.54 -6.57
N GLY A 267 -10.66 -3.27 -6.69
CA GLY A 267 -12.00 -2.74 -6.49
C GLY A 267 -12.43 -1.72 -7.54
N VAL A 268 -13.51 -1.04 -7.27
CA VAL A 268 -14.13 -0.09 -8.17
C VAL A 268 -13.40 1.25 -8.14
N ARG A 269 -12.98 1.72 -9.32
CA ARG A 269 -12.45 3.07 -9.51
C ARG A 269 -13.57 3.99 -9.93
N VAL A 270 -14.00 4.88 -9.05
CA VAL A 270 -15.04 5.86 -9.35
C VAL A 270 -14.45 7.11 -10.01
N VAL A 271 -15.03 7.50 -11.13
CA VAL A 271 -14.74 8.77 -11.83
C VAL A 271 -15.99 9.62 -11.73
N SER A 272 -15.94 10.76 -11.05
CA SER A 272 -17.10 11.60 -10.83
C SER A 272 -16.84 13.07 -11.14
N CYS A 273 -17.89 13.80 -11.55
CA CYS A 273 -17.78 15.24 -11.68
C CYS A 273 -17.97 15.95 -10.32
N PRO A 274 -17.38 17.15 -10.14
CA PRO A 274 -17.48 17.89 -8.87
C PRO A 274 -18.87 18.48 -8.60
N SER A 275 -19.88 18.08 -9.42
CA SER A 275 -21.22 18.63 -9.40
C SER A 275 -21.29 20.11 -9.85
N CYS A 276 -22.42 20.55 -10.34
CA CYS A 276 -22.72 21.94 -10.68
C CYS A 276 -24.22 22.12 -10.92
N ALA A 277 -24.66 23.33 -11.24
CA ALA A 277 -26.08 23.66 -11.49
C ALA A 277 -26.74 22.89 -12.65
N ARG A 278 -25.98 22.16 -13.48
CA ARG A 278 -26.48 21.32 -14.57
C ARG A 278 -26.78 19.88 -14.16
N GLN A 279 -26.51 19.50 -12.91
CA GLN A 279 -26.74 18.12 -12.46
C GLN A 279 -28.21 17.70 -12.55
N GLY A 280 -28.46 16.50 -13.04
CA GLY A 280 -29.78 15.87 -13.08
C GLY A 280 -30.12 15.07 -11.82
N PHE A 281 -29.12 14.81 -10.97
CA PHE A 281 -29.23 14.15 -9.64
C PHE A 281 -28.16 14.64 -8.69
N ASP A 282 -28.29 14.36 -7.41
CA ASP A 282 -27.29 14.70 -6.38
C ASP A 282 -26.05 13.80 -6.52
N VAL A 283 -25.06 14.26 -7.30
CA VAL A 283 -23.83 13.51 -7.58
C VAL A 283 -23.05 13.22 -6.30
N ILE A 284 -22.95 14.18 -5.39
CA ILE A 284 -22.14 14.05 -4.18
C ILE A 284 -22.64 12.88 -3.34
N ARG A 285 -23.93 12.90 -2.98
CA ARG A 285 -24.54 11.83 -2.18
C ARG A 285 -24.55 10.48 -2.90
N THR A 286 -24.74 10.50 -4.23
CA THR A 286 -24.72 9.27 -5.02
C THR A 286 -23.34 8.63 -5.02
N VAL A 287 -22.27 9.42 -5.17
CA VAL A 287 -20.89 8.92 -5.14
C VAL A 287 -20.54 8.38 -3.76
N GLU A 288 -20.83 9.12 -2.69
CA GLU A 288 -20.59 8.67 -1.31
C GLU A 288 -21.30 7.33 -1.04
N ALA A 289 -22.56 7.20 -1.44
CA ALA A 289 -23.31 5.97 -1.24
C ALA A 289 -22.80 4.79 -2.09
N LEU A 290 -22.35 5.06 -3.33
CA LEU A 290 -21.76 4.03 -4.20
C LEU A 290 -20.39 3.58 -3.67
N GLU A 291 -19.52 4.50 -3.28
CA GLU A 291 -18.22 4.16 -2.70
C GLU A 291 -18.38 3.30 -1.43
N ASP A 292 -19.34 3.61 -0.57
CA ASP A 292 -19.62 2.83 0.65
C ASP A 292 -20.16 1.43 0.29
N ARG A 293 -21.16 1.35 -0.58
CA ARG A 293 -21.81 0.08 -0.94
C ARG A 293 -20.92 -0.86 -1.76
N LEU A 294 -19.94 -0.34 -2.51
CA LEU A 294 -19.08 -1.10 -3.41
C LEU A 294 -17.70 -1.47 -2.79
N GLN A 295 -17.45 -1.13 -1.52
CA GLN A 295 -16.19 -1.44 -0.83
C GLN A 295 -15.84 -2.94 -0.81
N HIS A 296 -16.84 -3.80 -0.82
CA HIS A 296 -16.67 -5.25 -0.79
C HIS A 296 -16.13 -5.82 -2.11
N ILE A 297 -16.31 -5.11 -3.23
CA ILE A 297 -15.83 -5.52 -4.55
C ILE A 297 -14.31 -5.43 -4.59
N LYS A 298 -13.66 -6.53 -4.90
CA LYS A 298 -12.19 -6.62 -5.06
C LYS A 298 -11.76 -6.59 -6.51
N THR A 299 -12.63 -7.02 -7.40
CA THR A 299 -12.41 -7.09 -8.84
C THR A 299 -12.21 -5.70 -9.43
N PRO A 300 -11.14 -5.48 -10.21
CA PRO A 300 -10.88 -4.18 -10.81
C PRO A 300 -11.97 -3.79 -11.81
N LEU A 301 -12.66 -2.69 -11.52
CA LEU A 301 -13.71 -2.11 -12.35
C LEU A 301 -13.63 -0.58 -12.37
N SER A 302 -14.14 0.03 -13.42
CA SER A 302 -14.29 1.48 -13.53
C SER A 302 -15.75 1.88 -13.64
N LEU A 303 -16.16 2.87 -12.83
CA LEU A 303 -17.50 3.42 -12.79
C LEU A 303 -17.44 4.93 -12.96
N SER A 304 -18.12 5.49 -13.96
CA SER A 304 -18.27 6.94 -14.08
C SER A 304 -19.65 7.41 -13.61
N VAL A 305 -19.66 8.48 -12.79
CA VAL A 305 -20.87 9.07 -12.20
C VAL A 305 -20.89 10.56 -12.50
N LEU A 306 -21.56 10.95 -13.58
CA LEU A 306 -21.55 12.31 -14.12
C LEU A 306 -22.96 12.90 -14.07
N GLY A 307 -23.09 14.07 -13.42
CA GLY A 307 -24.37 14.71 -13.18
C GLY A 307 -25.07 15.26 -14.41
N CYS A 308 -24.44 15.35 -15.60
CA CYS A 308 -25.03 15.92 -16.79
C CYS A 308 -24.45 15.39 -18.09
N VAL A 309 -25.15 15.61 -19.19
CA VAL A 309 -24.78 15.17 -20.54
C VAL A 309 -23.56 15.90 -21.15
N VAL A 310 -23.00 16.92 -20.51
CA VAL A 310 -21.89 17.70 -21.09
C VAL A 310 -20.60 16.88 -21.12
N ASN A 311 -20.20 16.32 -19.99
CA ASN A 311 -19.01 15.45 -19.91
C ASN A 311 -19.39 13.98 -19.74
N GLY A 312 -20.64 13.69 -19.31
CA GLY A 312 -21.10 12.35 -19.00
C GLY A 312 -20.85 11.31 -20.09
N PRO A 313 -21.31 11.54 -21.33
CA PRO A 313 -21.08 10.57 -22.41
C PRO A 313 -19.62 10.34 -22.75
N GLY A 314 -18.77 11.36 -22.59
CA GLY A 314 -17.32 11.25 -22.83
C GLY A 314 -16.63 10.34 -21.82
N GLU A 315 -16.86 10.59 -20.54
CA GLU A 315 -16.28 9.79 -19.46
C GLU A 315 -16.86 8.36 -19.42
N ALA A 316 -18.17 8.21 -19.67
CA ALA A 316 -18.82 6.91 -19.71
C ALA A 316 -18.27 5.96 -20.79
N ARG A 317 -17.70 6.51 -21.88
CA ARG A 317 -17.06 5.71 -22.93
C ARG A 317 -15.72 5.09 -22.50
N GLU A 318 -15.11 5.65 -21.48
CA GLU A 318 -13.79 5.22 -20.99
C GLU A 318 -13.90 4.32 -19.74
N THR A 319 -15.14 3.97 -19.33
CA THR A 319 -15.41 3.19 -18.13
C THR A 319 -16.27 1.95 -18.43
N ASP A 320 -16.15 0.92 -17.56
CA ASP A 320 -16.91 -0.32 -17.69
C ASP A 320 -18.41 -0.08 -17.50
N ILE A 321 -18.77 0.78 -16.54
CA ILE A 321 -20.13 1.21 -16.27
C ILE A 321 -20.14 2.72 -16.16
N GLY A 322 -21.13 3.37 -16.78
CA GLY A 322 -21.30 4.81 -16.72
C GLY A 322 -22.72 5.21 -16.37
N LEU A 323 -22.87 6.22 -15.49
CA LEU A 323 -24.12 6.86 -15.16
C LEU A 323 -24.04 8.34 -15.52
N THR A 324 -24.96 8.79 -16.36
CA THR A 324 -25.02 10.20 -16.80
C THR A 324 -26.35 10.80 -16.47
N GLY A 325 -26.37 11.94 -15.78
CA GLY A 325 -27.57 12.68 -15.44
C GLY A 325 -28.30 13.16 -16.68
N GLY A 326 -29.56 12.81 -16.76
CA GLY A 326 -30.51 13.27 -17.79
C GLY A 326 -31.57 14.23 -17.23
N GLY A 327 -32.56 14.53 -18.05
CA GLY A 327 -33.72 15.37 -17.67
C GLY A 327 -34.90 14.55 -17.16
N ALA A 328 -35.81 15.23 -16.46
CA ALA A 328 -37.10 14.66 -16.01
C ALA A 328 -36.97 13.41 -15.13
N GLY A 329 -35.89 13.34 -14.28
CA GLY A 329 -35.68 12.21 -13.36
C GLY A 329 -35.24 10.91 -14.02
N LYS A 330 -34.84 10.95 -15.31
CA LYS A 330 -34.28 9.79 -16.05
C LYS A 330 -32.82 10.00 -16.33
N HIS A 331 -32.00 8.96 -16.05
CA HIS A 331 -30.55 9.00 -16.19
C HIS A 331 -30.10 7.90 -17.16
N MET A 332 -29.08 8.19 -17.95
CA MET A 332 -28.57 7.27 -18.95
C MET A 332 -27.51 6.36 -18.35
N VAL A 333 -27.64 5.08 -18.55
CA VAL A 333 -26.65 4.05 -18.19
C VAL A 333 -25.86 3.64 -19.44
N TYR A 334 -24.55 3.47 -19.25
CA TYR A 334 -23.62 2.99 -20.27
C TYR A 334 -22.97 1.70 -19.77
N LEU A 335 -22.84 0.74 -20.66
CA LEU A 335 -22.11 -0.52 -20.40
C LEU A 335 -20.98 -0.67 -21.41
N SER A 336 -19.75 -0.87 -20.90
CA SER A 336 -18.53 -0.99 -21.72
C SER A 336 -18.42 0.13 -22.79
N GLY A 337 -18.71 1.36 -22.36
CA GLY A 337 -18.61 2.55 -23.21
C GLY A 337 -19.79 2.79 -24.16
N VAL A 338 -20.78 1.92 -24.19
CA VAL A 338 -21.95 2.02 -25.09
C VAL A 338 -23.20 2.41 -24.31
N THR A 339 -24.00 3.31 -24.86
CA THR A 339 -25.33 3.65 -24.33
C THR A 339 -26.21 2.40 -24.29
N ASP A 340 -26.79 2.09 -23.13
CA ASP A 340 -27.60 0.88 -22.95
C ASP A 340 -29.05 1.21 -22.66
N HIS A 341 -29.39 1.75 -21.49
CA HIS A 341 -30.73 2.03 -21.07
C HIS A 341 -30.86 3.26 -20.18
N THR A 342 -32.07 3.61 -19.79
CA THR A 342 -32.31 4.68 -18.81
C THR A 342 -32.84 4.12 -17.50
N VAL A 343 -32.48 4.74 -16.39
CA VAL A 343 -32.94 4.42 -15.05
C VAL A 343 -33.61 5.64 -14.41
N GLU A 344 -34.65 5.43 -13.62
CA GLU A 344 -35.32 6.47 -12.85
C GLU A 344 -34.48 6.87 -11.63
N SER A 345 -34.58 8.13 -11.18
CA SER A 345 -33.84 8.62 -10.01
C SER A 345 -34.04 7.77 -8.73
N ALA A 346 -35.26 7.22 -8.57
CA ALA A 346 -35.59 6.43 -7.36
C ALA A 346 -34.85 5.11 -7.29
N ASP A 347 -34.60 4.48 -8.43
CA ASP A 347 -33.99 3.14 -8.52
C ASP A 347 -32.50 3.18 -8.86
N MET A 348 -32.00 4.36 -9.21
CA MET A 348 -30.66 4.58 -9.78
C MET A 348 -29.53 3.96 -8.95
N LEU A 349 -29.54 4.21 -7.65
CA LEU A 349 -28.47 3.75 -6.76
C LEU A 349 -28.40 2.22 -6.70
N ASP A 350 -29.55 1.57 -6.43
CA ASP A 350 -29.63 0.11 -6.33
C ASP A 350 -29.29 -0.56 -7.66
N HIS A 351 -29.81 0.00 -8.76
CA HIS A 351 -29.54 -0.51 -10.08
C HIS A 351 -28.04 -0.45 -10.47
N ILE A 352 -27.34 0.64 -10.16
CA ILE A 352 -25.89 0.74 -10.45
C ILE A 352 -25.11 -0.24 -9.59
N VAL A 353 -25.45 -0.44 -8.32
CA VAL A 353 -24.82 -1.44 -7.46
C VAL A 353 -25.00 -2.84 -8.07
N GLU A 354 -26.21 -3.24 -8.43
CA GLU A 354 -26.49 -4.53 -9.08
C GLU A 354 -25.69 -4.74 -10.37
N LEU A 355 -25.57 -3.70 -11.21
CA LEU A 355 -24.78 -3.78 -12.43
C LEU A 355 -23.27 -3.97 -12.15
N VAL A 356 -22.74 -3.27 -11.14
CA VAL A 356 -21.33 -3.41 -10.75
C VAL A 356 -21.06 -4.79 -10.17
N GLU A 357 -21.92 -5.29 -9.29
CA GLU A 357 -21.81 -6.64 -8.70
C GLU A 357 -21.89 -7.73 -9.79
N ALA A 358 -22.86 -7.62 -10.70
CA ALA A 358 -22.99 -8.56 -11.81
C ALA A 358 -21.78 -8.56 -12.74
N LYS A 359 -21.22 -7.38 -13.03
CA LYS A 359 -20.01 -7.26 -13.87
C LYS A 359 -18.78 -7.81 -13.16
N ALA A 360 -18.64 -7.56 -11.85
CA ALA A 360 -17.56 -8.12 -11.04
C ALA A 360 -17.60 -9.65 -11.04
N ALA A 361 -18.76 -10.24 -10.77
CA ALA A 361 -18.96 -11.68 -10.79
C ALA A 361 -18.64 -12.32 -12.16
N ALA A 362 -19.01 -11.65 -13.25
CA ALA A 362 -18.71 -12.12 -14.61
C ALA A 362 -17.20 -12.15 -14.88
N LEU A 363 -16.46 -11.09 -14.48
CA LEU A 363 -15.01 -11.01 -14.64
C LEU A 363 -14.27 -12.04 -13.75
N GLU A 364 -14.76 -12.30 -12.55
CA GLU A 364 -14.21 -13.34 -11.68
C GLU A 364 -14.38 -14.73 -12.30
N ALA A 365 -15.54 -15.03 -12.84
CA ALA A 365 -15.79 -16.30 -13.52
C ALA A 365 -14.94 -16.47 -14.81
N GLU A 366 -14.68 -15.40 -15.54
CA GLU A 366 -13.77 -15.42 -16.69
C GLU A 366 -12.31 -15.69 -16.27
N ALA A 367 -11.85 -15.08 -15.18
CA ALA A 367 -10.51 -15.28 -14.64
C ALA A 367 -10.31 -16.73 -14.15
N ASP A 368 -11.25 -17.27 -13.37
CA ASP A 368 -11.20 -18.66 -12.87
C ASP A 368 -11.17 -19.69 -14.02
N SER A 369 -11.87 -19.39 -15.11
CA SER A 369 -11.88 -20.27 -16.29
C SER A 369 -10.57 -20.22 -17.06
N ALA A 370 -9.90 -19.06 -17.12
CA ALA A 370 -8.58 -18.90 -17.75
C ALA A 370 -7.49 -19.63 -16.96
N ASP A 371 -7.46 -19.45 -15.63
CA ASP A 371 -6.50 -20.15 -14.75
C ASP A 371 -6.65 -21.68 -14.82
N THR A 372 -7.88 -22.16 -14.99
CA THR A 372 -8.16 -23.60 -15.11
C THR A 372 -7.64 -24.17 -16.43
N LEU A 373 -7.65 -23.39 -17.50
CA LEU A 373 -7.12 -23.79 -18.81
C LEU A 373 -5.59 -23.78 -18.83
N GLU A 374 -4.93 -22.78 -18.22
CA GLU A 374 -3.47 -22.76 -18.09
C GLU A 374 -2.92 -23.87 -17.17
N ALA A 375 -3.68 -24.29 -16.17
CA ALA A 375 -3.28 -25.39 -15.29
C ALA A 375 -3.46 -26.78 -15.94
N ALA A 376 -4.15 -26.88 -17.07
CA ALA A 376 -4.42 -28.10 -17.80
C ALA A 376 -3.47 -28.33 -19.01
N GLU A 377 -2.64 -27.37 -19.35
CA GLU A 377 -1.54 -27.43 -20.32
C GLU A 377 -0.19 -27.72 -19.63
#